data_e9ff2921e0d6e67f2a1c1b783400f231
#
_entry.id   e9ff2921e0d6e67f2a1c1b783400f231
#
_cell.length_a   1.000
_cell.length_b   1.000
_cell.length_c   1.000
_cell.angle_alpha   90.00
_cell.angle_beta   90.00
_cell.angle_gamma   90.00
#
_symmetry.space_group_name_H-M   'P 1'
#
loop_
_entity.id
_entity.type
_entity.pdbx_description
1 polymer ?
#
loop_
_entity_poly.entity_id
_entity_poly.type
_entity_poly.pdbx_seq_one_letter_code
_entity_poly.pdbx_strand_id
1 'polypeptide(L)'
;MIELIFLDVDGCLTDGKIIYTSSGNVIKEFDVKDGAAIEAWIKLGKKIAIITGRNCPCVSARAKDLKIEIVHQGVKDKLACAKKILEELNLDFSQCAAIGDYFNDKNLLEHVGLSFKPKDAHKDLKVDITLDKKGGKAAVAQMIECIIKKNDMQEEWDKLWL
;
A
#
# COMPACT_ATOMS: atom_id res chain seq x y z
N MET A 1 -10.89 3.41 13.75
CA MET A 1 -9.51 2.87 13.77
C MET A 1 -9.25 2.14 12.46
N ILE A 2 -8.12 2.37 11.82
CA ILE A 2 -7.71 1.66 10.60
C ILE A 2 -7.14 0.29 10.98
N GLU A 3 -7.65 -0.75 10.33
CA GLU A 3 -7.28 -2.16 10.55
C GLU A 3 -6.59 -2.78 9.34
N LEU A 4 -6.90 -2.30 8.13
CA LEU A 4 -6.38 -2.82 6.86
C LEU A 4 -5.85 -1.69 6.00
N ILE A 5 -4.69 -1.92 5.37
CA ILE A 5 -4.12 -1.01 4.36
C ILE A 5 -4.14 -1.71 2.99
N PHE A 6 -4.71 -1.06 1.99
CA PHE A 6 -4.59 -1.45 0.59
C PHE A 6 -3.42 -0.72 -0.06
N LEU A 7 -2.49 -1.47 -0.62
CA LEU A 7 -1.30 -0.94 -1.28
C LEU A 7 -1.37 -1.17 -2.79
N ASP A 8 -1.23 -0.10 -3.56
CA ASP A 8 -0.78 -0.19 -4.95
C ASP A 8 0.74 -0.40 -4.97
N VAL A 9 1.26 -0.89 -6.09
CA VAL A 9 2.69 -1.21 -6.24
C VAL A 9 3.40 -0.15 -7.08
N ASP A 10 3.05 -0.04 -8.36
CA ASP A 10 3.78 0.81 -9.31
C ASP A 10 3.44 2.28 -9.07
N GLY A 11 4.42 3.06 -8.64
CA GLY A 11 4.25 4.46 -8.25
C GLY A 11 3.98 4.69 -6.76
N CYS A 12 3.76 3.64 -5.96
CA CYS A 12 3.56 3.70 -4.51
C CYS A 12 4.69 2.98 -3.75
N LEU A 13 4.76 1.65 -3.85
CA LEU A 13 5.89 0.85 -3.33
C LEU A 13 7.15 0.98 -4.19
N THR A 14 7.01 1.32 -5.46
CA THR A 14 8.09 1.62 -6.40
C THR A 14 7.99 3.07 -6.88
N ASP A 15 8.99 3.52 -7.63
CA ASP A 15 8.98 4.83 -8.29
C ASP A 15 8.15 4.87 -9.59
N GLY A 16 7.46 3.77 -9.93
CA GLY A 16 6.61 3.66 -11.12
C GLY A 16 7.34 3.28 -12.40
N LYS A 17 8.67 3.16 -12.39
CA LYS A 17 9.43 2.73 -13.57
C LYS A 17 9.30 1.23 -13.80
N ILE A 18 9.20 0.86 -15.06
CA ILE A 18 9.25 -0.54 -15.51
C ILE A 18 10.59 -0.76 -16.19
N ILE A 19 11.43 -1.58 -15.58
CA ILE A 19 12.77 -1.89 -16.09
C ILE A 19 12.73 -3.29 -16.72
N TYR A 20 13.03 -3.38 -18.00
CA TYR A 20 13.15 -4.65 -18.72
C TYR A 20 14.63 -5.04 -18.88
N THR A 21 14.92 -6.31 -18.61
CA THR A 21 16.19 -6.92 -18.99
C THR A 21 16.18 -7.26 -20.48
N SER A 22 17.34 -7.56 -21.05
CA SER A 22 17.46 -8.01 -22.45
C SER A 22 16.70 -9.32 -22.73
N SER A 23 16.46 -10.15 -21.70
CA SER A 23 15.66 -11.37 -21.77
C SER A 23 14.15 -11.14 -21.56
N GLY A 24 13.71 -9.89 -21.38
CA GLY A 24 12.31 -9.52 -21.20
C GLY A 24 11.81 -9.66 -19.76
N ASN A 25 12.66 -10.01 -18.81
CA ASN A 25 12.28 -10.02 -17.39
C ASN A 25 12.14 -8.60 -16.86
N VAL A 26 11.26 -8.42 -15.88
CA VAL A 26 11.01 -7.14 -15.20
C VAL A 26 11.81 -7.08 -13.91
N ILE A 27 12.45 -5.94 -13.67
CA ILE A 27 13.10 -5.59 -12.40
C ILE A 27 12.29 -4.48 -11.74
N LYS A 28 12.09 -4.58 -10.43
CA LYS A 28 11.50 -3.53 -9.58
C LYS A 28 12.41 -3.26 -8.40
N GLU A 29 12.49 -1.99 -8.00
CA GLU A 29 13.21 -1.54 -6.81
C GLU A 29 12.20 -1.19 -5.72
N PHE A 30 12.43 -1.70 -4.51
CA PHE A 30 11.62 -1.42 -3.33
C PHE A 30 12.45 -0.73 -2.27
N ASP A 31 11.84 0.17 -1.51
CA ASP A 31 12.51 0.89 -0.42
C ASP A 31 12.51 0.02 0.86
N VAL A 32 13.67 -0.06 1.53
CA VAL A 32 13.82 -0.84 2.77
C VAL A 32 12.99 -0.26 3.92
N LYS A 33 12.78 1.06 3.97
CA LYS A 33 11.98 1.71 5.01
C LYS A 33 10.51 1.38 4.89
N ASP A 34 9.99 1.31 3.65
CA ASP A 34 8.63 0.81 3.41
C ASP A 34 8.48 -0.62 3.93
N GLY A 35 9.45 -1.48 3.67
CA GLY A 35 9.45 -2.85 4.18
C GLY A 35 9.43 -2.91 5.71
N ALA A 36 10.29 -2.15 6.38
CA ALA A 36 10.35 -2.10 7.84
C ALA A 36 9.02 -1.62 8.46
N ALA A 37 8.41 -0.57 7.89
CA ALA A 37 7.12 -0.05 8.36
C ALA A 37 5.98 -1.07 8.15
N ILE A 38 5.96 -1.77 7.00
CA ILE A 38 4.99 -2.84 6.70
C ILE A 38 5.10 -3.97 7.72
N GLU A 39 6.33 -4.46 7.98
CA GLU A 39 6.53 -5.53 8.97
C GLU A 39 6.12 -5.10 10.37
N ALA A 40 6.41 -3.86 10.77
CA ALA A 40 5.99 -3.31 12.05
C ALA A 40 4.45 -3.23 12.17
N TRP A 41 3.76 -2.76 11.12
CA TRP A 41 2.31 -2.73 11.05
C TRP A 41 1.69 -4.12 11.23
N ILE A 42 2.24 -5.13 10.56
CA ILE A 42 1.79 -6.52 10.68
C ILE A 42 2.06 -7.06 12.11
N LYS A 43 3.20 -6.73 12.72
CA LYS A 43 3.50 -7.12 14.12
C LYS A 43 2.53 -6.53 15.13
N LEU A 44 1.91 -5.39 14.84
CA LEU A 44 0.83 -4.81 15.64
C LEU A 44 -0.52 -5.52 15.46
N GLY A 45 -0.57 -6.64 14.75
CA GLY A 45 -1.78 -7.43 14.48
C GLY A 45 -2.67 -6.84 13.39
N LYS A 46 -2.19 -5.84 12.67
CA LYS A 46 -2.91 -5.16 11.58
C LYS A 46 -2.66 -5.86 10.24
N LYS A 47 -3.48 -5.54 9.25
CA LYS A 47 -3.48 -6.22 7.94
C LYS A 47 -3.00 -5.33 6.81
N ILE A 48 -2.42 -5.96 5.80
CA ILE A 48 -2.04 -5.34 4.53
C ILE A 48 -2.55 -6.22 3.38
N ALA A 49 -3.06 -5.58 2.35
CA ALA A 49 -3.41 -6.21 1.09
C ALA A 49 -2.75 -5.44 -0.06
N ILE A 50 -2.06 -6.15 -0.93
CA ILE A 50 -1.58 -5.61 -2.20
C ILE A 50 -2.66 -5.82 -3.26
N ILE A 51 -3.05 -4.74 -3.94
CA ILE A 51 -3.95 -4.76 -5.09
C ILE A 51 -3.29 -3.98 -6.23
N THR A 52 -2.81 -4.69 -7.25
CA THR A 52 -2.06 -4.09 -8.36
C THR A 52 -2.58 -4.54 -9.73
N GLY A 53 -2.54 -3.64 -10.71
CA GLY A 53 -3.02 -3.90 -12.06
C GLY A 53 -2.09 -4.79 -12.90
N ARG A 54 -0.82 -4.83 -12.58
CA ARG A 54 0.18 -5.64 -13.29
C ARG A 54 0.41 -6.99 -12.62
N ASN A 55 0.88 -7.96 -13.42
CA ASN A 55 1.36 -9.25 -12.93
C ASN A 55 2.88 -9.26 -13.00
N CYS A 56 3.56 -9.50 -11.86
CA CYS A 56 5.01 -9.51 -11.81
C CYS A 56 5.52 -10.43 -10.69
N PRO A 57 6.41 -11.39 -11.00
CA PRO A 57 7.03 -12.25 -9.99
C PRO A 57 7.76 -11.46 -8.89
N CYS A 58 8.30 -10.27 -9.21
CA CYS A 58 8.95 -9.40 -8.23
C CYS A 58 8.00 -9.00 -7.08
N VAL A 59 6.72 -8.76 -7.40
CA VAL A 59 5.70 -8.41 -6.40
C VAL A 59 5.42 -9.59 -5.48
N SER A 60 5.27 -10.80 -6.03
CA SER A 60 5.08 -12.03 -5.24
C SER A 60 6.27 -12.30 -4.32
N ALA A 61 7.50 -12.11 -4.83
CA ALA A 61 8.73 -12.28 -4.05
C ALA A 61 8.79 -11.26 -2.90
N ARG A 62 8.50 -9.98 -3.18
CA ARG A 62 8.51 -8.93 -2.17
C ARG A 62 7.43 -9.13 -1.11
N ALA A 63 6.23 -9.51 -1.51
CA ALA A 63 5.13 -9.79 -0.58
C ALA A 63 5.48 -10.95 0.36
N LYS A 64 6.07 -12.02 -0.16
CA LYS A 64 6.54 -13.16 0.64
C LYS A 64 7.62 -12.75 1.65
N ASP A 65 8.59 -11.96 1.22
CA ASP A 65 9.67 -11.41 2.04
C ASP A 65 9.11 -10.61 3.24
N LEU A 66 8.09 -9.77 2.99
CA LEU A 66 7.42 -8.95 3.98
C LEU A 66 6.26 -9.65 4.73
N LYS A 67 6.00 -10.92 4.44
CA LYS A 67 4.89 -11.71 5.06
C LYS A 67 3.50 -11.10 4.80
N ILE A 68 3.33 -10.46 3.64
CA ILE A 68 2.02 -9.98 3.20
C ILE A 68 1.26 -11.16 2.59
N GLU A 69 0.17 -11.58 3.23
CA GLU A 69 -0.60 -12.75 2.85
C GLU A 69 -1.64 -12.46 1.76
N ILE A 70 -2.18 -11.24 1.72
CA ILE A 70 -3.24 -10.86 0.78
C ILE A 70 -2.61 -10.14 -0.40
N VAL A 71 -2.52 -10.81 -1.55
CA VAL A 71 -1.87 -10.30 -2.76
C VAL A 71 -2.73 -10.61 -3.98
N HIS A 72 -3.22 -9.55 -4.62
CA HIS A 72 -3.98 -9.63 -5.86
C HIS A 72 -3.27 -8.85 -6.97
N GLN A 73 -2.81 -9.57 -7.97
CA GLN A 73 -2.15 -9.02 -9.16
C GLN A 73 -3.06 -9.14 -10.40
N GLY A 74 -2.81 -8.33 -11.42
CA GLY A 74 -3.61 -8.34 -12.65
C GLY A 74 -5.04 -7.82 -12.45
N VAL A 75 -5.27 -7.02 -11.41
CA VAL A 75 -6.59 -6.53 -11.03
C VAL A 75 -6.99 -5.33 -11.89
N LYS A 76 -8.10 -5.43 -12.60
CA LYS A 76 -8.66 -4.34 -13.40
C LYS A 76 -9.58 -3.42 -12.58
N ASP A 77 -10.41 -4.01 -11.73
CA ASP A 77 -11.32 -3.30 -10.83
C ASP A 77 -10.87 -3.47 -9.38
N LYS A 78 -10.10 -2.50 -8.90
CA LYS A 78 -9.54 -2.53 -7.54
C LYS A 78 -10.62 -2.40 -6.46
N LEU A 79 -11.70 -1.68 -6.73
CA LEU A 79 -12.81 -1.54 -5.78
C LEU A 79 -13.56 -2.87 -5.61
N ALA A 80 -13.86 -3.56 -6.71
CA ALA A 80 -14.51 -4.88 -6.64
C ALA A 80 -13.62 -5.91 -5.92
N CYS A 81 -12.31 -5.87 -6.16
CA CYS A 81 -11.34 -6.70 -5.44
C CYS A 81 -11.34 -6.39 -3.93
N ALA A 82 -11.28 -5.13 -3.56
CA ALA A 82 -11.30 -4.70 -2.16
C ALA A 82 -12.59 -5.12 -1.43
N LYS A 83 -13.75 -5.02 -2.08
CA LYS A 83 -15.03 -5.49 -1.50
C LYS A 83 -14.97 -6.96 -1.11
N LYS A 84 -14.45 -7.83 -1.96
CA LYS A 84 -14.30 -9.26 -1.65
C LYS A 84 -13.37 -9.51 -0.46
N ILE A 85 -12.23 -8.80 -0.41
CA ILE A 85 -11.30 -8.89 0.72
C ILE A 85 -11.99 -8.46 2.02
N LEU A 86 -12.78 -7.39 2.01
CA LEU A 86 -13.50 -6.91 3.19
C LEU A 86 -14.58 -7.88 3.66
N GLU A 87 -15.31 -8.52 2.75
CA GLU A 87 -16.27 -9.58 3.06
C GLU A 87 -15.57 -10.75 3.77
N GLU A 88 -14.43 -11.23 3.25
CA GLU A 88 -13.65 -12.32 3.84
C GLU A 88 -13.09 -11.97 5.24
N LEU A 89 -12.70 -10.70 5.44
CA LEU A 89 -12.13 -10.22 6.71
C LEU A 89 -13.18 -9.69 7.70
N ASN A 90 -14.44 -9.59 7.30
CA ASN A 90 -15.52 -8.97 8.08
C ASN A 90 -15.15 -7.55 8.54
N LEU A 91 -14.65 -6.74 7.59
CA LEU A 91 -14.28 -5.34 7.79
C LEU A 91 -15.12 -4.42 6.90
N ASP A 92 -15.23 -3.14 7.33
CA ASP A 92 -15.84 -2.07 6.55
C ASP A 92 -14.79 -1.16 5.91
N PHE A 93 -15.15 -0.47 4.82
CA PHE A 93 -14.28 0.53 4.18
C PHE A 93 -13.80 1.62 5.14
N SER A 94 -14.62 2.01 6.11
CA SER A 94 -14.25 3.00 7.15
C SER A 94 -13.07 2.57 8.03
N GLN A 95 -12.79 1.26 8.09
CA GLN A 95 -11.67 0.67 8.82
C GLN A 95 -10.43 0.48 7.93
N CYS A 96 -10.46 0.98 6.69
CA CYS A 96 -9.40 0.80 5.71
C CYS A 96 -8.74 2.11 5.34
N ALA A 97 -7.45 2.00 5.05
CA ALA A 97 -6.70 3.03 4.33
C ALA A 97 -6.22 2.48 2.99
N ALA A 98 -5.99 3.37 2.04
CA ALA A 98 -5.42 3.00 0.74
C ALA A 98 -4.43 4.06 0.24
N ILE A 99 -3.43 3.61 -0.52
CA ILE A 99 -2.52 4.47 -1.27
C ILE A 99 -2.58 4.12 -2.75
N GLY A 100 -2.63 5.14 -3.59
CA GLY A 100 -2.60 5.01 -5.05
C GLY A 100 -1.96 6.23 -5.69
N ASP A 101 -1.54 6.12 -6.95
CA ASP A 101 -0.82 7.18 -7.65
C ASP A 101 -1.51 7.66 -8.93
N TYR A 102 -2.47 6.88 -9.47
CA TYR A 102 -3.10 7.18 -10.75
C TYR A 102 -4.61 6.88 -10.76
N PHE A 103 -5.29 7.14 -11.88
CA PHE A 103 -6.76 7.06 -11.99
C PHE A 103 -7.35 5.66 -11.81
N ASN A 104 -6.58 4.60 -12.04
CA ASN A 104 -7.02 3.23 -11.75
C ASN A 104 -7.23 2.94 -10.26
N ASP A 105 -6.69 3.80 -9.38
CA ASP A 105 -6.89 3.73 -7.92
C ASP A 105 -8.09 4.53 -7.45
N LYS A 106 -8.57 5.48 -8.26
CA LYS A 106 -9.55 6.49 -7.87
C LYS A 106 -10.76 5.90 -7.15
N ASN A 107 -11.41 4.90 -7.76
CA ASN A 107 -12.63 4.33 -7.19
C ASN A 107 -12.40 3.71 -5.81
N LEU A 108 -11.27 3.04 -5.59
CA LEU A 108 -10.92 2.50 -4.27
C LEU A 108 -10.63 3.62 -3.27
N LEU A 109 -9.84 4.61 -3.67
CA LEU A 109 -9.47 5.75 -2.81
C LEU A 109 -10.67 6.57 -2.34
N GLU A 110 -11.72 6.70 -3.17
CA GLU A 110 -12.96 7.40 -2.81
C GLU A 110 -13.86 6.63 -1.82
N HIS A 111 -13.60 5.33 -1.59
CA HIS A 111 -14.44 4.49 -0.72
C HIS A 111 -13.81 4.19 0.63
N VAL A 112 -12.49 4.20 0.74
CA VAL A 112 -11.80 3.90 2.02
C VAL A 112 -11.97 5.01 3.04
N GLY A 113 -11.82 4.66 4.33
CA GLY A 113 -11.91 5.61 5.43
C GLY A 113 -10.77 6.63 5.49
N LEU A 114 -9.64 6.34 4.84
CA LEU A 114 -8.50 7.25 4.76
C LEU A 114 -7.67 6.98 3.51
N SER A 115 -7.63 7.94 2.62
CA SER A 115 -6.95 7.81 1.32
C SER A 115 -5.67 8.64 1.25
N PHE A 116 -4.65 8.07 0.61
CA PHE A 116 -3.33 8.67 0.46
C PHE A 116 -2.84 8.64 -0.98
N LYS A 117 -1.95 9.56 -1.32
CA LYS A 117 -1.14 9.49 -2.53
C LYS A 117 0.29 9.96 -2.26
N PRO A 118 1.30 9.41 -2.97
CA PRO A 118 2.65 9.94 -2.95
C PRO A 118 2.71 11.36 -3.52
N LYS A 119 3.78 12.09 -3.19
CA LYS A 119 4.01 13.46 -3.67
C LYS A 119 3.99 13.60 -5.20
N ASP A 120 4.47 12.58 -5.90
CA ASP A 120 4.60 12.54 -7.36
C ASP A 120 3.46 11.80 -8.07
N ALA A 121 2.39 11.47 -7.36
CA ALA A 121 1.16 10.94 -7.94
C ALA A 121 0.47 11.97 -8.86
N HIS A 122 -0.46 11.50 -9.69
CA HIS A 122 -1.20 12.39 -10.59
C HIS A 122 -1.87 13.53 -9.82
N LYS A 123 -1.67 14.77 -10.29
CA LYS A 123 -2.11 15.99 -9.59
C LYS A 123 -3.62 16.03 -9.34
N ASP A 124 -4.41 15.54 -10.29
CA ASP A 124 -5.88 15.59 -10.23
C ASP A 124 -6.50 14.40 -9.48
N LEU A 125 -5.68 13.47 -8.98
CA LEU A 125 -6.14 12.40 -8.10
C LEU A 125 -6.45 12.99 -6.72
N LYS A 126 -7.72 12.96 -6.33
CA LYS A 126 -8.18 13.51 -5.04
C LYS A 126 -8.07 12.45 -3.96
N VAL A 127 -7.46 12.81 -2.83
CA VAL A 127 -7.30 11.98 -1.62
C VAL A 127 -7.35 12.86 -0.38
N ASP A 128 -7.48 12.23 0.78
CA ASP A 128 -7.47 12.95 2.06
C ASP A 128 -6.08 13.51 2.38
N ILE A 129 -5.02 12.74 2.11
CA ILE A 129 -3.64 13.12 2.46
C ILE A 129 -2.69 12.91 1.27
N THR A 130 -2.05 13.98 0.84
CA THR A 130 -0.89 13.90 -0.07
C THR A 130 0.38 13.84 0.78
N LEU A 131 1.17 12.79 0.56
CA LEU A 131 2.42 12.56 1.30
C LEU A 131 3.55 13.48 0.80
N ASP A 132 4.54 13.74 1.64
CA ASP A 132 5.75 14.49 1.26
C ASP A 132 6.75 13.63 0.49
N LYS A 133 6.68 12.31 0.68
CA LYS A 133 7.54 11.33 0.03
C LYS A 133 6.99 10.91 -1.31
N LYS A 134 7.90 10.68 -2.26
CA LYS A 134 7.58 10.10 -3.57
C LYS A 134 7.41 8.59 -3.48
N GLY A 135 6.68 8.00 -4.41
CA GLY A 135 6.59 6.55 -4.56
C GLY A 135 7.98 5.90 -4.67
N GLY A 136 8.19 4.77 -3.98
CA GLY A 136 9.49 4.10 -3.91
C GLY A 136 10.56 4.83 -3.11
N LYS A 137 10.20 5.86 -2.37
CA LYS A 137 11.09 6.68 -1.52
C LYS A 137 10.51 6.84 -0.10
N ALA A 138 10.11 5.74 0.51
CA ALA A 138 9.50 5.68 1.83
C ALA A 138 8.10 6.35 1.93
N ALA A 139 7.33 6.39 0.85
CA ALA A 139 5.98 6.93 0.87
C ALA A 139 5.02 6.06 1.71
N VAL A 140 5.12 4.74 1.59
CA VAL A 140 4.28 3.80 2.36
C VAL A 140 4.67 3.84 3.84
N ALA A 141 5.95 3.98 4.17
CA ALA A 141 6.40 4.18 5.55
C ALA A 141 5.76 5.44 6.16
N GLN A 142 5.82 6.57 5.46
CA GLN A 142 5.19 7.81 5.90
C GLN A 142 3.68 7.66 6.09
N MET A 143 2.99 6.98 5.16
CA MET A 143 1.56 6.67 5.29
C MET A 143 1.26 5.89 6.58
N ILE A 144 2.02 4.81 6.84
CA ILE A 144 1.83 3.98 8.03
C ILE A 144 2.04 4.81 9.30
N GLU A 145 3.10 5.63 9.36
CA GLU A 145 3.36 6.53 10.50
C GLU A 145 2.19 7.53 10.73
N CYS A 146 1.59 8.05 9.66
CA CYS A 146 0.39 8.88 9.77
C CYS A 146 -0.79 8.11 10.36
N ILE A 147 -1.00 6.86 9.93
CA ILE A 147 -2.08 6.00 10.42
C ILE A 147 -1.86 5.62 11.90
N ILE A 148 -0.64 5.31 12.30
CA ILE A 148 -0.28 5.00 13.68
C ILE A 148 -0.68 6.16 14.62
N LYS A 149 -0.35 7.39 14.26
CA LYS A 149 -0.74 8.60 15.00
C LYS A 149 -2.26 8.76 15.04
N LYS A 150 -2.95 8.54 13.91
CA LYS A 150 -4.41 8.65 13.83
C LYS A 150 -5.14 7.56 14.63
N ASN A 151 -4.52 6.41 14.77
CA ASN A 151 -5.03 5.29 15.57
C ASN A 151 -4.69 5.39 17.06
N ASP A 152 -3.95 6.43 17.49
CA ASP A 152 -3.43 6.58 18.86
C ASP A 152 -2.57 5.38 19.32
N MET A 153 -1.75 4.83 18.39
CA MET A 153 -0.93 3.62 18.61
C MET A 153 0.58 3.94 18.68
N GLN A 154 0.94 5.17 19.02
CA GLN A 154 2.34 5.60 19.00
C GLN A 154 3.21 4.84 20.03
N GLU A 155 2.66 4.54 21.21
CA GLU A 155 3.41 3.80 22.26
C GLU A 155 3.73 2.37 21.82
N GLU A 156 2.77 1.67 21.20
CA GLU A 156 2.96 0.30 20.69
C GLU A 156 3.95 0.29 19.53
N TRP A 157 3.85 1.31 18.67
CA TRP A 157 4.76 1.48 17.54
C TRP A 157 6.20 1.70 18.02
N ASP A 158 6.43 2.60 18.97
CA ASP A 158 7.77 2.91 19.48
C ASP A 158 8.42 1.70 20.15
N LYS A 159 7.65 0.87 20.85
CA LYS A 159 8.14 -0.37 21.49
C LYS A 159 8.68 -1.41 20.49
N LEU A 160 8.30 -1.35 19.23
CA LEU A 160 8.81 -2.27 18.21
C LEU A 160 10.24 -1.96 17.78
N TRP A 161 10.73 -0.74 18.08
CA TRP A 161 12.04 -0.25 17.64
C TRP A 161 13.08 -0.18 18.78
N LEU A 162 12.68 -0.52 19.99
CA LEU A 162 13.54 -0.60 21.17
C LEU A 162 14.12 -2.01 21.30
#